data_040127f0595718b6f3087e8f2712611a
#
_entry.id   040127f0595718b6f3087e8f2712611a
#
_cell.length_a   1.000
_cell.length_b   1.000
_cell.length_c   1.000
_cell.angle_alpha   90.00
_cell.angle_beta   90.00
_cell.angle_gamma   90.00
#
_symmetry.space_group_name_H-M   'P 1'
#
loop_
_entity.id
_entity.type
_entity.pdbx_description
1 polymer ?
#
loop_
_entity_poly.entity_id
_entity_poly.type
_entity_poly.pdbx_seq_one_letter_code
_entity_poly.pdbx_strand_id
1 'polypeptide(L)'
;GAIFFLRNMLAQHKDTIEGKRILISGSGNVATYAAEKCLHLGAVPITMSDSSGFIHCKEGFTQEQIDWIKVLKGARRGRISEAADEFNNISFHDGRPWGVEGDCAVPSATQNEINGEEAAIMINNGIMAVAEAANMPCEQEAVDAFLNAQILFGPAKAVNAGGVGVSGLEMSQNSARIAWDEDHLRKLLENMMQDIHDSCVRYGDTGGQVNYLKGSNIAGFVKVADAMVSYGHV
;
A
#
# COMPACT_ATOMS: atom_id res chain seq x y z
N GLY A 1 -2.31 6.89 2.92
CA GLY A 1 -2.75 5.91 3.90
C GLY A 1 -1.87 4.66 3.88
N ALA A 2 -1.79 3.97 2.73
CA ALA A 2 -1.13 2.65 2.63
C ALA A 2 0.32 2.64 3.16
N ILE A 3 1.12 3.63 2.84
CA ILE A 3 2.51 3.70 3.30
C ILE A 3 2.61 3.97 4.81
N PHE A 4 1.67 4.71 5.40
CA PHE A 4 1.60 4.85 6.86
C PHE A 4 1.28 3.50 7.53
N PHE A 5 0.36 2.72 6.96
CA PHE A 5 0.04 1.41 7.47
C PHE A 5 1.24 0.46 7.37
N LEU A 6 1.94 0.43 6.23
CA LEU A 6 3.17 -0.36 6.04
C LEU A 6 4.24 0.04 7.08
N ARG A 7 4.48 1.34 7.27
CA ARG A 7 5.39 1.85 8.30
C ARG A 7 5.01 1.33 9.70
N ASN A 8 3.72 1.36 10.04
CA ASN A 8 3.25 0.89 11.33
C ASN A 8 3.40 -0.64 11.49
N MET A 9 3.18 -1.42 10.41
CA MET A 9 3.46 -2.86 10.40
C MET A 9 4.93 -3.15 10.70
N LEU A 10 5.85 -2.45 10.06
CA LEU A 10 7.30 -2.60 10.29
C LEU A 10 7.66 -2.20 11.72
N ALA A 11 7.17 -1.05 12.20
CA ALA A 11 7.42 -0.55 13.55
C ALA A 11 6.93 -1.53 14.64
N GLN A 12 5.81 -2.22 14.43
CA GLN A 12 5.31 -3.27 15.34
C GLN A 12 6.34 -4.40 15.51
N HIS A 13 7.16 -4.65 14.48
CA HIS A 13 8.25 -5.64 14.49
C HIS A 13 9.63 -5.02 14.78
N LYS A 14 9.68 -3.79 15.31
CA LYS A 14 10.91 -3.06 15.66
C LYS A 14 11.82 -2.79 14.45
N ASP A 15 11.22 -2.67 13.27
CA ASP A 15 11.88 -2.33 12.02
C ASP A 15 11.41 -0.95 11.51
N THR A 16 12.11 -0.39 10.55
CA THR A 16 11.81 0.92 9.96
C THR A 16 11.58 0.80 8.45
N ILE A 17 10.75 1.70 7.92
CA ILE A 17 10.57 1.82 6.46
C ILE A 17 11.75 2.52 5.78
N GLU A 18 12.54 3.27 6.53
CA GLU A 18 13.70 4.01 6.01
C GLU A 18 14.71 3.04 5.37
N GLY A 19 15.15 3.34 4.16
CA GLY A 19 16.06 2.53 3.38
C GLY A 19 15.45 1.28 2.73
N LYS A 20 14.22 0.90 3.05
CA LYS A 20 13.56 -0.27 2.46
C LYS A 20 13.29 -0.08 0.97
N ARG A 21 13.60 -1.09 0.18
CA ARG A 21 13.32 -1.16 -1.26
C ARG A 21 11.88 -1.60 -1.47
N ILE A 22 11.09 -0.73 -2.08
CA ILE A 22 9.63 -0.94 -2.19
C ILE A 22 9.26 -1.25 -3.64
N LEU A 23 8.67 -2.42 -3.86
CA LEU A 23 8.03 -2.80 -5.13
C LEU A 23 6.64 -2.17 -5.17
N ILE A 24 6.37 -1.38 -6.20
CA ILE A 24 5.06 -0.77 -6.43
C ILE A 24 4.58 -1.19 -7.81
N SER A 25 3.34 -1.66 -7.91
CA SER A 25 2.65 -1.85 -9.20
C SER A 25 1.75 -0.66 -9.51
N GLY A 26 1.38 -0.52 -10.78
CA GLY A 26 0.58 0.60 -11.24
C GLY A 26 1.39 1.87 -11.49
N SER A 27 0.73 2.84 -12.10
CA SER A 27 1.27 4.18 -12.38
C SER A 27 0.18 5.25 -12.32
N GLY A 28 -0.97 4.91 -11.76
CA GLY A 28 -2.06 5.84 -11.46
C GLY A 28 -1.82 6.60 -10.16
N ASN A 29 -2.84 7.34 -9.69
CA ASN A 29 -2.76 8.15 -8.49
C ASN A 29 -2.31 7.36 -7.26
N VAL A 30 -2.84 6.15 -7.04
CA VAL A 30 -2.47 5.34 -5.87
C VAL A 30 -0.98 5.03 -5.88
N ALA A 31 -0.45 4.54 -7.00
CA ALA A 31 0.95 4.16 -7.15
C ALA A 31 1.90 5.37 -7.06
N THR A 32 1.61 6.46 -7.77
CA THR A 32 2.48 7.66 -7.78
C THR A 32 2.53 8.34 -6.42
N TYR A 33 1.39 8.47 -5.71
CA TYR A 33 1.38 9.02 -4.36
C TYR A 33 1.97 8.06 -3.31
N ALA A 34 1.89 6.73 -3.53
CA ALA A 34 2.60 5.77 -2.70
C ALA A 34 4.11 5.92 -2.86
N ALA A 35 4.62 6.01 -4.09
CA ALA A 35 6.04 6.22 -4.38
C ALA A 35 6.56 7.54 -3.77
N GLU A 36 5.83 8.63 -3.94
CA GLU A 36 6.16 9.93 -3.33
C GLU A 36 6.19 9.85 -1.80
N LYS A 37 5.22 9.16 -1.19
CA LYS A 37 5.20 8.99 0.28
C LYS A 37 6.35 8.10 0.75
N CYS A 38 6.78 7.09 -0.03
CA CYS A 38 7.99 6.32 0.24
C CYS A 38 9.21 7.23 0.34
N LEU A 39 9.41 8.11 -0.65
CA LEU A 39 10.52 9.09 -0.64
C LEU A 39 10.48 9.97 0.61
N HIS A 40 9.32 10.52 0.95
CA HIS A 40 9.15 11.37 2.14
C HIS A 40 9.46 10.66 3.47
N LEU A 41 9.36 9.33 3.51
CA LEU A 41 9.67 8.52 4.69
C LEU A 41 11.04 7.84 4.61
N GLY A 42 11.86 8.21 3.63
CA GLY A 42 13.22 7.68 3.44
C GLY A 42 13.27 6.27 2.85
N ALA A 43 12.14 5.73 2.36
CA ALA A 43 12.11 4.46 1.64
C ALA A 43 12.48 4.65 0.16
N VAL A 44 12.82 3.57 -0.50
CA VAL A 44 13.34 3.55 -1.87
C VAL A 44 12.34 2.83 -2.80
N PRO A 45 11.40 3.54 -3.43
CA PRO A 45 10.51 2.94 -4.43
C PRO A 45 11.32 2.59 -5.69
N ILE A 46 11.26 1.33 -6.14
CA ILE A 46 12.13 0.82 -7.20
C ILE A 46 11.40 0.32 -8.43
N THR A 47 10.09 0.10 -8.38
CA THR A 47 9.29 -0.33 -9.53
C THR A 47 8.00 0.48 -9.64
N MET A 48 7.50 0.63 -10.87
CA MET A 48 6.14 1.05 -11.21
C MET A 48 5.70 0.32 -12.48
N SER A 49 4.40 0.15 -12.72
CA SER A 49 3.93 -0.62 -13.87
C SER A 49 2.67 -0.03 -14.51
N ASP A 50 2.39 -0.46 -15.72
CA ASP A 50 1.06 -0.34 -16.34
C ASP A 50 0.74 -1.60 -17.17
N SER A 51 -0.29 -1.56 -18.00
CA SER A 51 -0.70 -2.71 -18.83
C SER A 51 0.32 -3.10 -19.91
N SER A 52 1.37 -2.31 -20.15
CA SER A 52 2.43 -2.63 -21.13
C SER A 52 3.61 -3.37 -20.49
N GLY A 53 3.77 -3.30 -19.17
CA GLY A 53 4.91 -3.87 -18.45
C GLY A 53 5.26 -3.05 -17.22
N PHE A 54 6.49 -3.15 -16.76
CA PHE A 54 6.98 -2.39 -15.62
C PHE A 54 8.32 -1.71 -15.87
N ILE A 55 8.56 -0.64 -15.13
CA ILE A 55 9.85 0.02 -15.07
C ILE A 55 10.54 -0.30 -13.75
N HIS A 56 11.86 -0.44 -13.82
CA HIS A 56 12.72 -0.68 -12.68
C HIS A 56 13.83 0.36 -12.62
N CYS A 57 13.92 1.05 -11.47
CA CYS A 57 15.03 1.93 -11.14
C CYS A 57 15.80 1.32 -9.98
N LYS A 58 16.96 0.74 -10.24
CA LYS A 58 17.75 -0.01 -9.24
C LYS A 58 18.13 0.85 -8.04
N GLU A 59 18.46 2.11 -8.25
CA GLU A 59 18.84 3.07 -7.19
C GLU A 59 17.63 3.75 -6.52
N GLY A 60 16.42 3.45 -6.99
CA GLY A 60 15.17 4.08 -6.58
C GLY A 60 14.82 5.30 -7.43
N PHE A 61 13.51 5.53 -7.55
CA PHE A 61 13.00 6.72 -8.24
C PHE A 61 13.29 7.99 -7.44
N THR A 62 13.60 9.07 -8.17
CA THR A 62 13.70 10.42 -7.61
C THR A 62 12.32 11.12 -7.65
N GLN A 63 12.16 12.22 -6.91
CA GLN A 63 10.94 13.04 -6.97
C GLN A 63 10.68 13.54 -8.39
N GLU A 64 11.72 14.00 -9.11
CA GLU A 64 11.63 14.47 -10.49
C GLU A 64 11.05 13.37 -11.41
N GLN A 65 11.53 12.14 -11.29
CA GLN A 65 11.05 11.02 -12.08
C GLN A 65 9.59 10.67 -11.77
N ILE A 66 9.19 10.71 -10.50
CA ILE A 66 7.78 10.49 -10.09
C ILE A 66 6.89 11.61 -10.65
N ASP A 67 7.32 12.87 -10.58
CA ASP A 67 6.56 14.00 -11.11
C ASP A 67 6.43 13.92 -12.64
N TRP A 68 7.48 13.50 -13.33
CA TRP A 68 7.44 13.24 -14.77
C TRP A 68 6.43 12.13 -15.11
N ILE A 69 6.43 11.02 -14.34
CA ILE A 69 5.46 9.93 -14.51
C ILE A 69 4.02 10.40 -14.26
N LYS A 70 3.79 11.24 -13.25
CA LYS A 70 2.46 11.85 -13.00
C LYS A 70 1.98 12.65 -14.22
N VAL A 71 2.84 13.45 -14.82
CA VAL A 71 2.51 14.20 -16.04
C VAL A 71 2.27 13.27 -17.22
N LEU A 72 3.14 12.26 -17.41
CA LEU A 72 2.98 11.25 -18.47
C LEU A 72 1.61 10.56 -18.38
N LYS A 73 1.24 10.06 -17.21
CA LYS A 73 0.00 9.29 -17.02
C LYS A 73 -1.25 10.18 -16.96
N GLY A 74 -1.17 11.33 -16.31
CA GLY A 74 -2.31 12.23 -16.10
C GLY A 74 -2.65 13.07 -17.31
N ALA A 75 -1.67 13.78 -17.86
CA ALA A 75 -1.88 14.74 -18.95
C ALA A 75 -1.65 14.12 -20.34
N ARG A 76 -0.55 13.37 -20.54
CA ARG A 76 -0.18 12.82 -21.86
C ARG A 76 -0.85 11.48 -22.15
N ARG A 77 -1.32 10.75 -21.11
CA ARG A 77 -1.88 9.38 -21.20
C ARG A 77 -0.93 8.39 -21.89
N GLY A 78 0.39 8.62 -21.74
CA GLY A 78 1.45 7.81 -22.29
C GLY A 78 1.63 6.46 -21.61
N ARG A 79 2.54 5.64 -22.13
CA ARG A 79 2.92 4.35 -21.56
C ARG A 79 4.09 4.49 -20.62
N ILE A 80 4.13 3.66 -19.57
CA ILE A 80 5.19 3.72 -18.56
C ILE A 80 6.58 3.44 -19.17
N SER A 81 6.64 2.69 -20.28
CA SER A 81 7.87 2.41 -21.03
C SER A 81 8.61 3.66 -21.50
N GLU A 82 7.90 4.77 -21.77
CA GLU A 82 8.50 6.04 -22.17
C GLU A 82 9.46 6.61 -21.11
N ALA A 83 9.31 6.21 -19.84
CA ALA A 83 10.24 6.61 -18.80
C ALA A 83 11.65 6.01 -18.98
N ALA A 84 11.78 4.86 -19.61
CA ALA A 84 13.08 4.25 -19.92
C ALA A 84 13.77 4.95 -21.10
N ASP A 85 13.02 5.61 -21.98
CA ASP A 85 13.57 6.43 -23.07
C ASP A 85 14.04 7.80 -22.54
N GLU A 86 13.38 8.32 -21.50
CA GLU A 86 13.70 9.63 -20.91
C GLU A 86 14.86 9.57 -19.90
N PHE A 87 14.91 8.49 -19.08
CA PHE A 87 15.85 8.41 -17.96
C PHE A 87 16.79 7.20 -18.11
N ASN A 88 18.10 7.44 -18.25
CA ASN A 88 19.11 6.39 -18.46
C ASN A 88 19.24 5.36 -17.33
N ASN A 89 18.78 5.69 -16.11
CA ASN A 89 18.82 4.81 -14.95
C ASN A 89 17.52 4.03 -14.73
N ILE A 90 16.57 4.12 -15.65
CA ILE A 90 15.31 3.37 -15.64
C ILE A 90 15.36 2.34 -16.77
N SER A 91 15.04 1.09 -16.46
CA SER A 91 14.87 0.03 -17.45
C SER A 91 13.39 -0.38 -17.54
N PHE A 92 12.96 -0.73 -18.75
CA PHE A 92 11.62 -1.27 -18.99
C PHE A 92 11.69 -2.79 -19.17
N HIS A 93 10.69 -3.49 -18.66
CA HIS A 93 10.56 -4.95 -18.70
C HIS A 93 9.12 -5.33 -18.98
N ASP A 94 8.93 -6.44 -19.69
CA ASP A 94 7.61 -7.04 -19.89
C ASP A 94 7.10 -7.70 -18.59
N GLY A 95 5.77 -7.80 -18.45
CA GLY A 95 5.14 -8.48 -17.33
C GLY A 95 4.93 -7.60 -16.09
N ARG A 96 4.99 -8.22 -14.92
CA ARG A 96 4.72 -7.59 -13.62
C ARG A 96 6.00 -7.51 -12.77
N PRO A 97 6.09 -6.56 -11.81
CA PRO A 97 7.35 -6.29 -11.09
C PRO A 97 7.69 -7.31 -10.01
N TRP A 98 6.87 -8.34 -9.79
CA TRP A 98 6.96 -9.22 -8.63
C TRP A 98 8.17 -10.16 -8.61
N GLY A 99 8.89 -10.25 -9.72
CA GLY A 99 10.18 -10.96 -9.82
C GLY A 99 11.40 -10.13 -9.40
N VAL A 100 11.24 -8.84 -9.15
CA VAL A 100 12.33 -7.96 -8.72
C VAL A 100 12.62 -8.15 -7.23
N GLU A 101 13.90 -8.16 -6.84
CA GLU A 101 14.30 -8.20 -5.44
C GLU A 101 13.99 -6.89 -4.73
N GLY A 102 13.36 -6.98 -3.54
CA GLY A 102 13.00 -5.85 -2.72
C GLY A 102 12.61 -6.28 -1.30
N ASP A 103 12.39 -5.32 -0.41
CA ASP A 103 12.06 -5.60 0.98
C ASP A 103 10.54 -5.66 1.22
N CYS A 104 9.79 -4.76 0.59
CA CYS A 104 8.35 -4.67 0.76
C CYS A 104 7.64 -4.50 -0.59
N ALA A 105 6.38 -4.92 -0.66
CA ALA A 105 5.54 -4.75 -1.84
C ALA A 105 4.26 -3.98 -1.51
N VAL A 106 3.91 -3.06 -2.42
CA VAL A 106 2.70 -2.23 -2.33
C VAL A 106 1.93 -2.36 -3.65
N PRO A 107 1.16 -3.46 -3.82
CA PRO A 107 0.35 -3.65 -5.03
C PRO A 107 -0.72 -2.55 -5.12
N SER A 108 -0.65 -1.76 -6.21
CA SER A 108 -1.39 -0.50 -6.38
C SER A 108 -2.09 -0.38 -7.73
N ALA A 109 -2.11 -1.45 -8.54
CA ALA A 109 -2.65 -1.41 -9.89
C ALA A 109 -4.09 -1.92 -9.96
N THR A 110 -4.30 -3.23 -9.89
CA THR A 110 -5.61 -3.84 -10.15
C THR A 110 -5.92 -4.99 -9.18
N GLN A 111 -7.17 -5.47 -9.24
CA GLN A 111 -7.55 -6.71 -8.56
C GLN A 111 -6.81 -7.90 -9.16
N ASN A 112 -6.51 -8.89 -8.31
CA ASN A 112 -5.93 -10.19 -8.70
C ASN A 112 -4.65 -10.05 -9.54
N GLU A 113 -3.81 -9.10 -9.16
CA GLU A 113 -2.53 -8.89 -9.85
C GLU A 113 -1.38 -9.72 -9.27
N ILE A 114 -1.58 -10.40 -8.13
CA ILE A 114 -0.60 -11.31 -7.53
C ILE A 114 -1.27 -12.66 -7.34
N ASN A 115 -0.80 -13.65 -8.08
CA ASN A 115 -1.22 -15.04 -7.93
C ASN A 115 -0.28 -15.83 -7.00
N GLY A 116 -0.57 -17.12 -6.78
CA GLY A 116 0.23 -17.98 -5.89
C GLY A 116 1.68 -18.17 -6.36
N GLU A 117 1.93 -18.24 -7.69
CA GLU A 117 3.28 -18.39 -8.25
C GLU A 117 4.10 -17.12 -8.03
N GLU A 118 3.52 -15.95 -8.27
CA GLU A 118 4.17 -14.65 -8.05
C GLU A 118 4.46 -14.44 -6.55
N ALA A 119 3.53 -14.83 -5.66
CA ALA A 119 3.76 -14.79 -4.23
C ALA A 119 4.95 -15.67 -3.80
N ALA A 120 5.07 -16.87 -4.35
CA ALA A 120 6.20 -17.76 -4.09
C ALA A 120 7.54 -17.16 -4.56
N ILE A 121 7.57 -16.49 -5.72
CA ILE A 121 8.74 -15.76 -6.21
C ILE A 121 9.10 -14.62 -5.25
N MET A 122 8.15 -13.82 -4.85
CA MET A 122 8.35 -12.70 -3.90
C MET A 122 8.92 -13.19 -2.56
N ILE A 123 8.37 -14.27 -2.01
CA ILE A 123 8.86 -14.89 -0.76
C ILE A 123 10.31 -15.35 -0.93
N ASN A 124 10.63 -16.05 -2.03
CA ASN A 124 11.99 -16.51 -2.33
C ASN A 124 12.98 -15.36 -2.53
N ASN A 125 12.51 -14.22 -3.03
CA ASN A 125 13.30 -12.99 -3.20
C ASN A 125 13.43 -12.17 -1.92
N GLY A 126 12.88 -12.65 -0.78
CA GLY A 126 13.10 -12.04 0.52
C GLY A 126 12.14 -10.92 0.88
N ILE A 127 10.98 -10.80 0.22
CA ILE A 127 9.93 -9.85 0.63
C ILE A 127 9.54 -10.14 2.08
N MET A 128 9.54 -9.12 2.92
CA MET A 128 9.19 -9.22 4.34
C MET A 128 7.79 -8.67 4.65
N ALA A 129 7.27 -7.77 3.81
CA ALA A 129 5.95 -7.18 4.01
C ALA A 129 5.23 -6.93 2.68
N VAL A 130 3.92 -7.16 2.67
CA VAL A 130 3.00 -6.82 1.56
C VAL A 130 1.88 -5.96 2.12
N ALA A 131 1.64 -4.78 1.54
CA ALA A 131 0.58 -3.86 1.94
C ALA A 131 -0.33 -3.55 0.74
N GLU A 132 -1.52 -4.11 0.74
CA GLU A 132 -2.47 -4.01 -0.38
C GLU A 132 -3.06 -2.59 -0.51
N ALA A 133 -2.51 -1.78 -1.42
CA ALA A 133 -3.02 -0.43 -1.68
C ALA A 133 -4.18 -0.40 -2.69
N ALA A 134 -4.20 -1.30 -3.66
CA ALA A 134 -5.35 -1.54 -4.53
C ALA A 134 -6.44 -2.35 -3.80
N ASN A 135 -7.61 -2.47 -4.42
CA ASN A 135 -8.69 -3.32 -3.89
C ASN A 135 -8.42 -4.78 -4.27
N MET A 136 -8.20 -5.64 -3.28
CA MET A 136 -8.04 -7.08 -3.45
C MET A 136 -7.02 -7.46 -4.55
N PRO A 137 -5.77 -6.95 -4.49
CA PRO A 137 -4.78 -7.21 -5.52
C PRO A 137 -4.19 -8.61 -5.47
N CYS A 138 -4.21 -9.27 -4.30
CA CYS A 138 -3.73 -10.63 -4.13
C CYS A 138 -4.88 -11.64 -4.30
N GLU A 139 -4.65 -12.69 -5.07
CA GLU A 139 -5.52 -13.87 -5.09
C GLU A 139 -5.43 -14.63 -3.77
N GLN A 140 -6.44 -15.45 -3.44
CA GLN A 140 -6.48 -16.16 -2.16
C GLN A 140 -5.24 -17.06 -1.95
N GLU A 141 -4.77 -17.69 -3.02
CA GLU A 141 -3.57 -18.54 -2.98
C GLU A 141 -2.30 -17.74 -2.61
N ALA A 142 -2.20 -16.50 -3.10
CA ALA A 142 -1.11 -15.59 -2.74
C ALA A 142 -1.18 -15.17 -1.27
N VAL A 143 -2.40 -14.83 -0.79
CA VAL A 143 -2.63 -14.48 0.61
C VAL A 143 -2.23 -15.63 1.53
N ASP A 144 -2.67 -16.85 1.19
CA ASP A 144 -2.36 -18.05 1.98
C ASP A 144 -0.85 -18.33 1.99
N ALA A 145 -0.16 -18.13 0.84
CA ALA A 145 1.30 -18.27 0.74
C ALA A 145 2.03 -17.26 1.64
N PHE A 146 1.65 -15.99 1.62
CA PHE A 146 2.25 -14.95 2.48
C PHE A 146 2.02 -15.25 3.97
N LEU A 147 0.81 -15.64 4.37
CA LEU A 147 0.51 -15.97 5.76
C LEU A 147 1.27 -17.20 6.24
N ASN A 148 1.35 -18.26 5.42
CA ASN A 148 2.09 -19.47 5.74
C ASN A 148 3.61 -19.24 5.84
N ALA A 149 4.16 -18.35 5.02
CA ALA A 149 5.56 -17.93 5.05
C ALA A 149 5.85 -16.90 6.15
N GLN A 150 4.85 -16.52 6.94
CA GLN A 150 4.95 -15.50 7.99
C GLN A 150 5.41 -14.13 7.47
N ILE A 151 5.04 -13.77 6.23
CA ILE A 151 5.23 -12.42 5.68
C ILE A 151 4.21 -11.48 6.36
N LEU A 152 4.63 -10.25 6.65
CA LEU A 152 3.72 -9.22 7.17
C LEU A 152 2.70 -8.86 6.08
N PHE A 153 1.49 -9.36 6.19
CA PHE A 153 0.45 -9.13 5.18
C PHE A 153 -0.62 -8.16 5.68
N GLY A 154 -0.64 -6.96 5.10
CA GLY A 154 -1.65 -5.93 5.33
C GLY A 154 -2.77 -6.03 4.30
N PRO A 155 -4.01 -6.42 4.68
CA PRO A 155 -5.12 -6.57 3.75
C PRO A 155 -5.68 -5.22 3.27
N ALA A 156 -6.18 -5.18 2.05
CA ALA A 156 -6.70 -3.97 1.39
C ALA A 156 -7.68 -3.17 2.26
N LYS A 157 -8.63 -3.85 2.89
CA LYS A 157 -9.66 -3.23 3.74
C LYS A 157 -9.11 -2.40 4.92
N ALA A 158 -7.88 -2.66 5.36
CA ALA A 158 -7.20 -1.88 6.38
C ALA A 158 -6.20 -0.90 5.76
N VAL A 159 -5.39 -1.38 4.82
CA VAL A 159 -4.30 -0.61 4.21
C VAL A 159 -4.80 0.55 3.36
N ASN A 160 -5.81 0.35 2.53
CA ASN A 160 -6.32 1.39 1.63
C ASN A 160 -7.43 2.27 2.23
N ALA A 161 -7.79 2.07 3.49
CA ALA A 161 -8.83 2.83 4.18
C ALA A 161 -8.55 4.34 4.25
N GLY A 162 -7.29 4.77 4.08
CA GLY A 162 -6.92 6.18 4.07
C GLY A 162 -7.60 6.99 2.98
N GLY A 163 -7.85 6.40 1.80
CA GLY A 163 -8.55 7.09 0.71
C GLY A 163 -9.98 7.47 1.08
N VAL A 164 -10.76 6.50 1.54
CA VAL A 164 -12.16 6.74 1.98
C VAL A 164 -12.19 7.62 3.23
N GLY A 165 -11.20 7.50 4.12
CA GLY A 165 -11.08 8.34 5.30
C GLY A 165 -10.90 9.82 4.95
N VAL A 166 -10.03 10.14 3.98
CA VAL A 166 -9.85 11.52 3.49
C VAL A 166 -11.12 12.03 2.80
N SER A 167 -11.85 11.19 2.07
CA SER A 167 -13.15 11.58 1.51
C SER A 167 -14.16 11.94 2.61
N GLY A 168 -14.18 11.22 3.73
CA GLY A 168 -14.99 11.58 4.91
C GLY A 168 -14.56 12.89 5.54
N LEU A 169 -13.27 13.17 5.61
CA LEU A 169 -12.76 14.47 6.08
C LEU A 169 -13.16 15.60 5.14
N GLU A 170 -13.09 15.40 3.82
CA GLU A 170 -13.54 16.36 2.82
C GLU A 170 -15.04 16.68 2.97
N MET A 171 -15.88 15.67 3.14
CA MET A 171 -17.31 15.87 3.42
C MET A 171 -17.52 16.67 4.69
N SER A 172 -16.75 16.43 5.74
CA SER A 172 -16.82 17.17 7.01
C SER A 172 -16.41 18.65 6.85
N GLN A 173 -15.33 18.90 6.11
CA GLN A 173 -14.89 20.25 5.73
C GLN A 173 -16.00 21.02 4.99
N ASN A 174 -16.56 20.38 3.97
CA ASN A 174 -17.61 20.98 3.14
C ASN A 174 -18.86 21.29 3.96
N SER A 175 -19.28 20.38 4.82
CA SER A 175 -20.44 20.57 5.72
C SER A 175 -20.22 21.69 6.72
N ALA A 176 -19.03 21.77 7.32
CA ALA A 176 -18.68 22.81 8.29
C ALA A 176 -18.28 24.15 7.64
N ARG A 177 -18.11 24.19 6.30
CA ARG A 177 -17.63 25.35 5.53
C ARG A 177 -16.30 25.89 6.03
N ILE A 178 -15.40 24.99 6.40
CA ILE A 178 -14.03 25.30 6.82
C ILE A 178 -13.04 24.70 5.83
N ALA A 179 -11.82 25.25 5.80
CA ALA A 179 -10.69 24.67 5.09
C ALA A 179 -9.61 24.35 6.11
N TRP A 180 -9.16 23.11 6.13
CA TRP A 180 -8.00 22.70 6.92
C TRP A 180 -6.74 22.83 6.08
N ASP A 181 -5.64 23.17 6.71
CA ASP A 181 -4.34 23.14 6.06
C ASP A 181 -3.85 21.70 5.82
N GLU A 182 -2.85 21.56 4.98
CA GLU A 182 -2.30 20.26 4.59
C GLU A 182 -1.70 19.49 5.78
N ASP A 183 -1.05 20.19 6.72
CA ASP A 183 -0.42 19.59 7.88
C ASP A 183 -1.46 18.99 8.83
N HIS A 184 -2.57 19.69 9.02
CA HIS A 184 -3.69 19.20 9.81
C HIS A 184 -4.32 17.96 9.18
N LEU A 185 -4.61 18.00 7.87
CA LEU A 185 -5.16 16.85 7.14
C LEU A 185 -4.23 15.64 7.19
N ARG A 186 -2.93 15.87 7.03
CA ARG A 186 -1.91 14.81 7.11
C ARG A 186 -1.90 14.15 8.48
N LYS A 187 -1.97 14.94 9.56
CA LYS A 187 -2.04 14.45 10.94
C LYS A 187 -3.28 13.62 11.20
N LEU A 188 -4.44 14.09 10.72
CA LEU A 188 -5.70 13.34 10.84
C LEU A 188 -5.61 12.00 10.12
N LEU A 189 -5.08 11.98 8.88
CA LEU A 189 -4.89 10.74 8.13
C LEU A 189 -3.90 9.80 8.83
N GLU A 190 -2.81 10.32 9.34
CA GLU A 190 -1.80 9.51 10.04
C GLU A 190 -2.37 8.88 11.31
N ASN A 191 -3.09 9.64 12.13
CA ASN A 191 -3.78 9.14 13.31
C ASN A 191 -4.83 8.07 12.95
N MET A 192 -5.64 8.32 11.91
CA MET A 192 -6.62 7.35 11.43
C MET A 192 -5.96 6.02 11.02
N MET A 193 -4.85 6.08 10.30
CA MET A 193 -4.14 4.87 9.89
C MET A 193 -3.48 4.16 11.07
N GLN A 194 -3.05 4.90 12.10
CA GLN A 194 -2.57 4.33 13.36
C GLN A 194 -3.70 3.60 14.10
N ASP A 195 -4.86 4.22 14.27
CA ASP A 195 -6.01 3.64 14.95
C ASP A 195 -6.50 2.35 14.26
N ILE A 196 -6.50 2.34 12.92
CA ILE A 196 -6.85 1.14 12.14
C ILE A 196 -5.80 0.04 12.37
N HIS A 197 -4.51 0.39 12.33
CA HIS A 197 -3.43 -0.55 12.58
C HIS A 197 -3.54 -1.15 13.99
N ASP A 198 -3.72 -0.32 15.02
CA ASP A 198 -3.83 -0.75 16.41
C ASP A 198 -5.04 -1.66 16.63
N SER A 199 -6.15 -1.36 15.94
CA SER A 199 -7.32 -2.24 15.94
C SER A 199 -7.00 -3.60 15.32
N CYS A 200 -6.25 -3.64 14.22
CA CYS A 200 -5.82 -4.89 13.61
C CYS A 200 -4.88 -5.69 14.53
N VAL A 201 -3.95 -5.03 15.20
CA VAL A 201 -3.04 -5.64 16.18
C VAL A 201 -3.84 -6.22 17.34
N ARG A 202 -4.73 -5.42 17.94
CA ARG A 202 -5.55 -5.82 19.09
C ARG A 202 -6.30 -7.15 18.89
N TYR A 203 -6.84 -7.35 17.70
CA TYR A 203 -7.65 -8.54 17.37
C TYR A 203 -6.89 -9.61 16.57
N GLY A 204 -5.73 -9.26 16.03
CA GLY A 204 -4.91 -10.16 15.20
C GLY A 204 -3.68 -10.72 15.90
N ASP A 205 -3.33 -10.23 17.10
CA ASP A 205 -2.21 -10.75 17.87
C ASP A 205 -2.51 -12.17 18.35
N THR A 206 -1.61 -13.09 18.04
CA THR A 206 -1.70 -14.51 18.42
C THR A 206 -0.55 -14.92 19.35
N GLY A 207 0.15 -13.97 19.96
CA GLY A 207 1.30 -14.20 20.84
C GLY A 207 2.64 -14.38 20.12
N GLY A 208 2.70 -13.98 18.85
CA GLY A 208 3.91 -14.01 18.02
C GLY A 208 3.84 -12.99 16.92
N GLN A 209 3.45 -13.39 15.73
CA GLN A 209 3.23 -12.49 14.61
C GLN A 209 1.76 -12.04 14.56
N VAL A 210 1.54 -10.76 14.21
CA VAL A 210 0.19 -10.22 14.02
C VAL A 210 -0.41 -10.70 12.70
N ASN A 211 -1.57 -11.35 12.78
CA ASN A 211 -2.38 -11.67 11.62
C ASN A 211 -3.33 -10.49 11.32
N TYR A 212 -2.88 -9.53 10.50
CA TYR A 212 -3.64 -8.33 10.14
C TYR A 212 -4.94 -8.64 9.40
N LEU A 213 -4.98 -9.73 8.61
CA LEU A 213 -6.20 -10.15 7.91
C LEU A 213 -7.28 -10.57 8.92
N LYS A 214 -6.93 -11.45 9.88
CA LYS A 214 -7.82 -11.85 10.97
C LYS A 214 -8.22 -10.65 11.82
N GLY A 215 -7.24 -9.81 12.19
CA GLY A 215 -7.44 -8.63 13.02
C GLY A 215 -8.43 -7.65 12.40
N SER A 216 -8.28 -7.33 11.11
CA SER A 216 -9.18 -6.42 10.40
C SER A 216 -10.61 -6.98 10.28
N ASN A 217 -10.77 -8.28 10.06
CA ASN A 217 -12.08 -8.94 10.00
C ASN A 217 -12.80 -8.87 11.35
N ILE A 218 -12.10 -9.21 12.44
CA ILE A 218 -12.69 -9.20 13.79
C ILE A 218 -13.00 -7.76 14.22
N ALA A 219 -12.09 -6.80 13.99
CA ALA A 219 -12.32 -5.39 14.31
C ALA A 219 -13.60 -4.84 13.64
N GLY A 220 -13.78 -5.14 12.35
CA GLY A 220 -14.99 -4.75 11.62
C GLY A 220 -16.25 -5.42 12.16
N PHE A 221 -16.18 -6.71 12.45
CA PHE A 221 -17.31 -7.48 13.02
C PHE A 221 -17.72 -6.94 14.39
N VAL A 222 -16.76 -6.75 15.31
CA VAL A 222 -17.04 -6.26 16.68
C VAL A 222 -17.74 -4.92 16.64
N LYS A 223 -17.29 -3.99 15.80
CA LYS A 223 -17.92 -2.67 15.67
C LYS A 223 -19.40 -2.75 15.28
N VAL A 224 -19.75 -3.67 14.36
CA VAL A 224 -21.15 -3.88 13.94
C VAL A 224 -21.93 -4.61 15.00
N ALA A 225 -21.36 -5.65 15.61
CA ALA A 225 -22.01 -6.44 16.66
C ALA A 225 -22.33 -5.58 17.89
N ASP A 226 -21.41 -4.72 18.33
CA ASP A 226 -21.64 -3.80 19.45
C ASP A 226 -22.77 -2.80 19.15
N ALA A 227 -22.83 -2.30 17.92
CA ALA A 227 -23.94 -1.44 17.49
C ALA A 227 -25.28 -2.18 17.52
N MET A 228 -25.32 -3.41 17.00
CA MET A 228 -26.53 -4.28 17.03
C MET A 228 -26.99 -4.56 18.47
N VAL A 229 -26.06 -4.89 19.36
CA VAL A 229 -26.37 -5.12 20.78
C VAL A 229 -26.92 -3.84 21.43
N SER A 230 -26.35 -2.68 21.11
CA SER A 230 -26.78 -1.37 21.67
C SER A 230 -28.16 -0.95 21.20
N TYR A 231 -28.53 -1.26 19.97
CA TYR A 231 -29.86 -0.95 19.41
C TYR A 231 -30.92 -2.00 19.68
N GLY A 232 -30.52 -3.18 20.19
CA GLY A 232 -31.39 -4.31 20.41
C GLY A 232 -31.63 -5.15 19.14
N HIS A 233 -32.29 -6.30 19.33
CA HIS A 233 -32.75 -7.09 18.20
C HIS A 233 -34.02 -6.44 17.62
N VAL A 234 -33.93 -5.99 16.37
CA VAL A 234 -35.07 -5.53 15.58
C VAL A 234 -35.56 -6.66 14.72
#